data_c9bce3528062c9ec95fc94459690a037
#
_entry.id   c9bce3528062c9ec95fc94459690a037
#
_cell.length_a   1.000
_cell.length_b   1.000
_cell.length_c   1.000
_cell.angle_alpha   90.00
_cell.angle_beta   90.00
_cell.angle_gamma   90.00
#
_symmetry.space_group_name_H-M   'P 1'
#
loop_
_entity.id
_entity.type
_entity.pdbx_description
1 polymer ?
#
loop_
_entity_poly.entity_id
_entity_poly.type
_entity_poly.pdbx_seq_one_letter_code
_entity_poly.pdbx_strand_id
1 'polypeptide(L)'
;MKKEIIQDYINAYNDKNVNKMVENLSDEILFENISNNEVTLSVQGKDAFKEQAITALSYFSTRKQTILDVKDMGNRVEIDIDYEAVAAMDFPNGIKKGDEIKLKGKSLFEFSQDGEIVKLTDIS
;
A
#
# COMPACT_ATOMS: atom_id res chain seq x y z
N MET A 1 5.31 -15.12 -10.63
CA MET A 1 4.80 -15.41 -9.27
C MET A 1 4.74 -14.16 -8.43
N LYS A 2 5.90 -13.54 -8.11
CA LYS A 2 5.92 -12.32 -7.30
C LYS A 2 5.16 -11.17 -7.95
N LYS A 3 5.33 -10.98 -9.26
CA LYS A 3 4.61 -9.91 -9.99
C LYS A 3 3.10 -10.09 -9.94
N GLU A 4 2.63 -11.33 -10.03
CA GLU A 4 1.20 -11.64 -9.94
C GLU A 4 0.66 -11.36 -8.53
N ILE A 5 1.42 -11.72 -7.50
CA ILE A 5 1.06 -11.46 -6.10
C ILE A 5 0.95 -9.95 -5.87
N ILE A 6 1.91 -9.18 -6.39
CA ILE A 6 1.91 -7.72 -6.26
C ILE A 6 0.72 -7.13 -7.03
N GLN A 7 0.47 -7.60 -8.24
CA GLN A 7 -0.68 -7.12 -9.03
C GLN A 7 -1.99 -7.43 -8.32
N ASP A 8 -2.11 -8.61 -7.72
CA ASP A 8 -3.31 -8.99 -6.96
C ASP A 8 -3.51 -8.07 -5.74
N TYR A 9 -2.41 -7.74 -5.05
CA TYR A 9 -2.47 -6.78 -3.94
C TYR A 9 -2.95 -5.40 -4.40
N ILE A 10 -2.38 -4.89 -5.49
CA ILE A 10 -2.76 -3.58 -6.05
C ILE A 10 -4.22 -3.58 -6.51
N ASN A 11 -4.65 -4.65 -7.18
CA ASN A 11 -6.05 -4.78 -7.60
C ASN A 11 -7.00 -4.79 -6.39
N ALA A 12 -6.63 -5.53 -5.34
CA ALA A 12 -7.41 -5.59 -4.10
C ALA A 12 -7.48 -4.21 -3.42
N TYR A 13 -6.37 -3.49 -3.40
CA TYR A 13 -6.32 -2.12 -2.89
C TYR A 13 -7.29 -1.22 -3.66
N ASN A 14 -7.23 -1.27 -5.00
CA ASN A 14 -8.08 -0.45 -5.86
C ASN A 14 -9.56 -0.80 -5.70
N ASP A 15 -9.87 -2.07 -5.46
CA ASP A 15 -11.23 -2.56 -5.25
C ASP A 15 -11.71 -2.36 -3.80
N LYS A 16 -10.87 -1.82 -2.93
CA LYS A 16 -11.13 -1.67 -1.49
C LYS A 16 -11.46 -3.00 -0.82
N ASN A 17 -10.86 -4.08 -1.30
CA ASN A 17 -11.07 -5.44 -0.78
C ASN A 17 -9.96 -5.82 0.20
N VAL A 18 -10.17 -5.50 1.47
CA VAL A 18 -9.15 -5.71 2.51
C VAL A 18 -8.81 -7.18 2.68
N ASN A 19 -9.79 -8.08 2.60
CA ASN A 19 -9.54 -9.51 2.74
C ASN A 19 -8.56 -10.03 1.68
N LYS A 20 -8.68 -9.55 0.46
CA LYS A 20 -7.75 -9.92 -0.61
C LYS A 20 -6.40 -9.22 -0.46
N MET A 21 -6.36 -8.00 0.07
CA MET A 21 -5.10 -7.31 0.33
C MET A 21 -4.20 -8.12 1.26
N VAL A 22 -4.76 -8.76 2.27
CA VAL A 22 -3.98 -9.48 3.29
C VAL A 22 -3.69 -10.94 2.93
N GLU A 23 -4.25 -11.43 1.83
CA GLU A 23 -4.22 -12.86 1.47
C GLU A 23 -2.80 -13.42 1.34
N ASN A 24 -1.88 -12.66 0.77
CA ASN A 24 -0.49 -13.08 0.55
C ASN A 24 0.49 -12.45 1.54
N LEU A 25 -0.01 -11.81 2.59
CA LEU A 25 0.84 -11.22 3.62
C LEU A 25 1.19 -12.28 4.67
N SER A 26 2.42 -12.24 5.15
CA SER A 26 2.82 -13.02 6.32
C SER A 26 2.02 -12.57 7.55
N ASP A 27 1.78 -13.49 8.48
CA ASP A 27 1.16 -13.14 9.77
C ASP A 27 1.99 -12.10 10.53
N GLU A 28 3.29 -12.03 10.25
CA GLU A 28 4.23 -11.10 10.89
C GLU A 28 4.60 -9.91 10.00
N ILE A 29 3.77 -9.59 9.03
CA ILE A 29 4.03 -8.48 8.10
C ILE A 29 4.41 -7.19 8.85
N LEU A 30 5.45 -6.52 8.36
CA LEU A 30 5.77 -5.16 8.79
C LEU A 30 5.40 -4.21 7.65
N PHE A 31 4.50 -3.29 7.92
CA PHE A 31 4.13 -2.25 6.98
C PHE A 31 4.63 -0.90 7.47
N GLU A 32 5.30 -0.16 6.60
CA GLU A 32 5.76 1.19 6.91
C GLU A 32 5.37 2.13 5.78
N ASN A 33 4.92 3.32 6.14
CA ASN A 33 4.71 4.41 5.21
C ASN A 33 5.75 5.48 5.47
N ILE A 34 6.49 5.87 4.44
CA ILE A 34 7.54 6.89 4.52
C ILE A 34 7.13 8.06 3.65
N SER A 35 7.02 9.24 4.25
CA SER A 35 6.75 10.50 3.55
C SER A 35 7.81 11.51 3.93
N ASN A 36 8.41 12.18 2.94
CA ASN A 36 9.46 13.17 3.16
C ASN A 36 10.61 12.63 4.00
N ASN A 37 11.01 11.37 3.75
CA ASN A 37 12.10 10.66 4.45
C ASN A 37 11.79 10.36 5.93
N GLU A 38 10.54 10.45 6.35
CA GLU A 38 10.12 10.12 7.70
C GLU A 38 9.11 8.99 7.71
N VAL A 39 9.25 8.05 8.63
CA VAL A 39 8.25 7.00 8.85
C VAL A 39 7.03 7.64 9.52
N THR A 40 5.94 7.74 8.79
CA THR A 40 4.70 8.35 9.27
C THR A 40 3.73 7.33 9.84
N LEU A 41 3.91 6.05 9.48
CA LEU A 41 3.09 4.95 9.98
C LEU A 41 3.93 3.69 9.98
N SER A 42 3.84 2.92 11.06
CA SER A 42 4.47 1.60 11.16
C SER A 42 3.50 0.65 11.83
N VAL A 43 3.22 -0.49 11.19
CA VAL A 43 2.24 -1.46 11.64
C VAL A 43 2.86 -2.85 11.58
N GLN A 44 2.81 -3.58 12.69
CA GLN A 44 3.35 -4.93 12.79
C GLN A 44 2.22 -5.95 12.93
N GLY A 45 2.24 -6.97 12.08
CA GLY A 45 1.30 -8.08 12.11
C GLY A 45 0.11 -7.92 11.18
N LYS A 46 -0.40 -9.07 10.71
CA LYS A 46 -1.50 -9.10 9.73
C LYS A 46 -2.78 -8.50 10.29
N ASP A 47 -3.11 -8.78 11.55
CA ASP A 47 -4.35 -8.27 12.16
C ASP A 47 -4.30 -6.74 12.29
N ALA A 48 -3.17 -6.20 12.74
CA ALA A 48 -2.98 -4.75 12.85
C ALA A 48 -3.00 -4.09 11.47
N PHE A 49 -2.39 -4.73 10.46
CA PHE A 49 -2.44 -4.24 9.09
C PHE A 49 -3.88 -4.19 8.59
N LYS A 50 -4.65 -5.25 8.83
CA LYS A 50 -6.05 -5.34 8.41
C LYS A 50 -6.89 -4.25 9.04
N GLU A 51 -6.72 -3.99 10.33
CA GLU A 51 -7.43 -2.91 11.04
C GLU A 51 -7.09 -1.55 10.44
N GLN A 52 -5.83 -1.30 10.16
CA GLN A 52 -5.37 -0.06 9.53
C GLN A 52 -5.98 0.09 8.14
N ALA A 53 -5.99 -0.98 7.35
CA ALA A 53 -6.54 -0.97 6.00
C ALA A 53 -8.06 -0.69 6.02
N ILE A 54 -8.78 -1.26 6.95
CA ILE A 54 -10.23 -1.01 7.12
C ILE A 54 -10.46 0.46 7.48
N THR A 55 -9.68 0.99 8.42
CA THR A 55 -9.76 2.41 8.82
C THR A 55 -9.52 3.31 7.62
N ALA A 56 -8.53 2.99 6.80
CA ALA A 56 -8.15 3.79 5.65
C ALA A 56 -9.22 3.80 4.53
N LEU A 57 -10.15 2.85 4.51
CA LEU A 57 -11.24 2.84 3.53
C LEU A 57 -12.08 4.11 3.58
N SER A 58 -12.21 4.72 4.75
CA SER A 58 -13.01 5.94 4.93
C SER A 58 -12.28 7.22 4.55
N TYR A 59 -10.97 7.16 4.31
CA TYR A 59 -10.16 8.34 4.00
C TYR A 59 -10.44 8.90 2.61
N PHE A 60 -10.78 8.04 1.67
CA PHE A 60 -10.95 8.42 0.26
C PHE A 60 -12.27 7.90 -0.28
N SER A 61 -12.96 8.74 -1.04
CA SER A 61 -14.17 8.32 -1.76
C SER A 61 -13.80 7.45 -2.96
N THR A 62 -12.70 7.78 -3.63
CA THR A 62 -12.10 6.96 -4.68
C THR A 62 -10.59 6.93 -4.48
N ARG A 63 -9.96 5.82 -4.87
CA ARG A 63 -8.50 5.70 -4.85
C ARG A 63 -8.06 4.68 -5.89
N LYS A 64 -6.91 4.95 -6.50
CA LYS A 64 -6.33 4.06 -7.50
C LYS A 64 -4.82 4.14 -7.49
N GLN A 65 -4.18 2.99 -7.43
CA GLN A 65 -2.74 2.85 -7.71
C GLN A 65 -2.58 2.27 -9.10
N THR A 66 -1.65 2.81 -9.88
CA THR A 66 -1.29 2.28 -11.19
C THR A 66 0.21 1.98 -11.19
N ILE A 67 0.58 0.75 -11.51
CA ILE A 67 1.99 0.35 -11.58
C ILE A 67 2.57 0.91 -12.87
N LEU A 68 3.63 1.71 -12.75
CA LEU A 68 4.35 2.30 -13.88
C LEU A 68 5.55 1.48 -14.28
N ASP A 69 6.25 0.89 -13.31
CA ASP A 69 7.46 0.12 -13.54
C ASP A 69 7.65 -0.90 -12.42
N VAL A 70 8.32 -2.00 -12.74
CA VAL A 70 8.60 -3.08 -11.79
C VAL A 70 10.08 -3.41 -11.86
N LYS A 71 10.76 -3.40 -10.70
CA LYS A 71 12.16 -3.74 -10.59
C LYS A 71 12.30 -4.95 -9.66
N ASP A 72 12.60 -6.10 -10.24
CA ASP A 72 12.79 -7.34 -9.49
C ASP A 72 14.24 -7.44 -9.01
N MET A 73 14.42 -7.52 -7.69
CA MET A 73 15.73 -7.59 -7.06
C MET A 73 15.90 -8.88 -6.25
N GLY A 74 15.31 -9.98 -6.74
CA GLY A 74 15.35 -11.28 -6.05
C GLY A 74 14.21 -11.43 -5.07
N ASN A 75 14.51 -11.44 -3.76
CA ASN A 75 13.48 -11.52 -2.73
C ASN A 75 12.79 -10.17 -2.46
N ARG A 76 13.20 -9.12 -3.16
CA ARG A 76 12.62 -7.78 -3.05
C ARG A 76 12.17 -7.32 -4.41
N VAL A 77 11.02 -6.67 -4.47
CA VAL A 77 10.50 -6.09 -5.71
C VAL A 77 10.08 -4.66 -5.42
N GLU A 78 10.62 -3.72 -6.20
CA GLU A 78 10.27 -2.31 -6.12
C GLU A 78 9.34 -1.98 -7.27
N ILE A 79 8.25 -1.27 -7.01
CA ILE A 79 7.38 -0.76 -8.07
C ILE A 79 7.27 0.76 -7.96
N ASP A 80 7.20 1.40 -9.12
CA ASP A 80 6.86 2.81 -9.22
C ASP A 80 5.36 2.90 -9.47
N ILE A 81 4.68 3.78 -8.76
CA ILE A 81 3.24 3.94 -8.85
C ILE A 81 2.81 5.37 -9.09
N ASP A 82 1.74 5.53 -9.89
CA ASP A 82 0.91 6.71 -9.89
C ASP A 82 -0.22 6.48 -8.89
N TYR A 83 -0.46 7.44 -8.04
CA TYR A 83 -1.54 7.40 -7.07
C TYR A 83 -2.54 8.50 -7.33
N GLU A 84 -3.80 8.14 -7.44
CA GLU A 84 -4.91 9.08 -7.60
C GLU A 84 -5.99 8.77 -6.57
N ALA A 85 -6.48 9.78 -5.91
CA ALA A 85 -7.53 9.63 -4.91
C ALA A 85 -8.35 10.91 -4.79
N VAL A 86 -9.54 10.78 -4.23
CA VAL A 86 -10.37 11.93 -3.83
C VAL A 86 -10.60 11.82 -2.34
N ALA A 87 -10.23 12.85 -1.60
CA ALA A 87 -10.36 12.87 -0.15
C ALA A 87 -11.83 12.82 0.25
N ALA A 88 -12.15 11.94 1.21
CA ALA A 88 -13.50 11.82 1.79
C ALA A 88 -13.64 12.58 3.09
N MET A 89 -12.57 13.19 3.57
CA MET A 89 -12.53 13.93 4.82
C MET A 89 -11.42 14.99 4.76
N ASP A 90 -11.42 15.91 5.72
CA ASP A 90 -10.34 16.87 5.86
C ASP A 90 -9.15 16.21 6.54
N PHE A 91 -7.94 16.46 6.02
CA PHE A 91 -6.69 15.95 6.60
C PHE A 91 -5.90 17.08 7.26
N PRO A 92 -5.08 16.76 8.27
CA PRO A 92 -4.29 17.79 8.97
C PRO A 92 -3.29 18.54 8.10
N ASN A 93 -2.88 17.97 6.96
CA ASN A 93 -1.89 18.58 6.05
C ASN A 93 -2.50 19.59 5.07
N GLY A 94 -3.75 20.00 5.27
CA GLY A 94 -4.40 21.00 4.43
C GLY A 94 -5.26 20.45 3.31
N ILE A 95 -5.28 19.12 3.12
CA ILE A 95 -6.17 18.49 2.14
C ILE A 95 -7.58 18.50 2.70
N LYS A 96 -8.55 18.95 1.89
CA LYS A 96 -9.95 19.05 2.27
C LYS A 96 -10.79 17.97 1.59
N LYS A 97 -11.91 17.64 2.21
CA LYS A 97 -12.89 16.73 1.62
C LYS A 97 -13.23 17.18 0.20
N GLY A 98 -13.15 16.25 -0.74
CA GLY A 98 -13.40 16.51 -2.16
C GLY A 98 -12.18 16.90 -2.97
N ASP A 99 -11.04 17.15 -2.33
CA ASP A 99 -9.81 17.48 -3.04
C ASP A 99 -9.28 16.25 -3.78
N GLU A 100 -8.78 16.46 -4.99
CA GLU A 100 -8.08 15.43 -5.74
C GLU A 100 -6.63 15.35 -5.28
N ILE A 101 -6.16 14.12 -5.11
CA ILE A 101 -4.77 13.82 -4.72
C ILE A 101 -4.14 13.08 -5.89
N LYS A 102 -3.06 13.63 -6.43
CA LYS A 102 -2.26 12.99 -7.49
C LYS A 102 -0.81 13.05 -7.08
N LEU A 103 -0.21 11.88 -6.91
CA LEU A 103 1.22 11.83 -6.58
C LEU A 103 1.86 10.57 -7.13
N LYS A 104 3.18 10.61 -7.21
CA LYS A 104 4.00 9.48 -7.61
C LYS A 104 4.71 8.96 -6.37
N GLY A 105 4.79 7.65 -6.27
CA GLY A 105 5.45 7.02 -5.16
C GLY A 105 6.07 5.70 -5.56
N LYS A 106 6.60 5.01 -4.56
CA LYS A 106 7.19 3.69 -4.72
C LYS A 106 6.65 2.77 -3.65
N SER A 107 6.55 1.48 -3.99
CA SER A 107 6.29 0.45 -2.99
C SER A 107 7.37 -0.60 -3.09
N LEU A 108 7.89 -1.01 -1.95
CA LEU A 108 8.91 -2.03 -1.86
C LEU A 108 8.33 -3.24 -1.14
N PHE A 109 8.29 -4.38 -1.84
CA PHE A 109 7.77 -5.63 -1.31
C PHE A 109 8.93 -6.57 -1.03
N GLU A 110 9.02 -7.10 0.18
CA GLU A 110 10.02 -8.10 0.55
C GLU A 110 9.31 -9.41 0.82
N PHE A 111 9.83 -10.48 0.23
CA PHE A 111 9.23 -11.81 0.25
C PHE A 111 10.04 -12.79 1.07
N SER A 112 9.35 -13.69 1.78
CA SER A 112 9.99 -14.85 2.42
C SER A 112 10.31 -15.93 1.37
N GLN A 113 11.04 -16.97 1.80
CA GLN A 113 11.30 -18.13 0.95
C GLN A 113 10.01 -18.84 0.55
N ASP A 114 8.98 -18.76 1.38
CA ASP A 114 7.68 -19.38 1.12
C ASP A 114 6.81 -18.56 0.17
N GLY A 115 7.28 -17.38 -0.26
CA GLY A 115 6.54 -16.52 -1.18
C GLY A 115 5.53 -15.61 -0.54
N GLU A 116 5.56 -15.47 0.78
CA GLU A 116 4.71 -14.50 1.48
C GLU A 116 5.39 -13.14 1.55
N ILE A 117 4.57 -12.08 1.55
CA ILE A 117 5.08 -10.72 1.73
C ILE A 117 5.35 -10.51 3.23
N VAL A 118 6.61 -10.31 3.60
CA VAL A 118 7.02 -10.12 5.01
C VAL A 118 7.23 -8.65 5.35
N LYS A 119 7.46 -7.81 4.35
CA LYS A 119 7.59 -6.36 4.57
C LYS A 119 7.06 -5.62 3.36
N LEU A 120 6.30 -4.57 3.60
CA LEU A 120 5.80 -3.65 2.59
C LEU A 120 6.11 -2.23 3.03
N THR A 121 6.83 -1.50 2.20
CA THR A 121 7.19 -0.11 2.46
C THR A 121 6.62 0.77 1.35
N ASP A 122 5.76 1.71 1.70
CA ASP A 122 5.25 2.71 0.77
C ASP A 122 6.01 4.00 0.98
N ILE A 123 6.57 4.54 -0.11
CA ILE A 123 7.42 5.73 -0.09
C ILE A 123 6.81 6.79 -1.00
N SER A 124 6.58 7.96 -0.47
CA SER A 124 6.04 9.09 -1.25
C SER A 124 6.72 10.42 -0.95
#